data_1786e0c0f877321b1c3fbde3b39ea3a9
#
_entry.id   1786e0c0f877321b1c3fbde3b39ea3a9
#
_cell.length_a   1.000
_cell.length_b   1.000
_cell.length_c   1.000
_cell.angle_alpha   90.00
_cell.angle_beta   90.00
_cell.angle_gamma   90.00
#
_symmetry.space_group_name_H-M   'P 1'
#
loop_
_entity.id
_entity.type
_entity.pdbx_description
1 polymer ?
#
loop_
_entity_poly.entity_id
_entity_poly.type
_entity_poly.pdbx_seq_one_letter_code
_entity_poly.pdbx_strand_id
1 'polypeptide(L)'
;MKNIVTMILTITMILGSLLQGEASIIAHANIVRAKEKSNGITLRVCNWEEYMDLGGWDEEERILLENGVEIFGENPMYEDFEKWYFEQYGREVHVEYSCFGTNEDLYNQLNTGDAYDLVCPSEYMIMKLMAEDRLMPYSQEFFDKNGKNNYYINSVSPYIRKTLAENEMNGESWAAYAAGYMWGITGVLYNPEKVSAEEAGTWAVFNNPQYKRQVTLKDNVRDSYFAALGILKAEQLTDKAFIADAHYAEQLGAQMNDVRPETIAQAQQLLTEMMDNIYSLETDSGKADMITGKIVANYQWSGDAVYAMNEAEQDGAALKFAVPKECTNLWFDGWVILKNGIAGDKEKQHAAEAFVNFLSRPDNAVRNMYYIGYTSSIAGGEDNTVFSYLDYCYGAEDEDEETMLYPLGYFFSGENNDSAYGIRVAKSQADRQLFAQYPPEDVMKRTAVMEYFDTEANQAINQMWIDVRCFDITEVPVIVWVLLLAAVLGGLTVHCWKKFEK
;
A
#
# COMPACT_ATOMS: atom_id res chain seq x y z
N MET A 1 11.61 45.66 9.28
CA MET A 1 12.76 44.99 9.91
C MET A 1 12.39 43.64 10.51
N LYS A 2 11.29 43.46 11.25
CA LYS A 2 10.89 42.13 11.78
C LYS A 2 10.76 41.02 10.72
N ASN A 3 10.15 41.30 9.58
CA ASN A 3 9.94 40.30 8.50
C ASN A 3 11.21 39.88 7.77
N ILE A 4 12.23 40.73 7.73
CA ILE A 4 13.53 40.43 7.12
C ILE A 4 14.36 39.51 8.05
N VAL A 5 14.29 39.76 9.37
CA VAL A 5 14.97 38.92 10.36
C VAL A 5 14.36 37.52 10.41
N THR A 6 13.03 37.39 10.30
CA THR A 6 12.34 36.11 10.27
C THR A 6 12.70 35.32 8.97
N MET A 7 12.76 36.00 7.84
CA MET A 7 13.16 35.37 6.56
C MET A 7 14.63 34.91 6.57
N ILE A 8 15.53 35.68 7.16
CA ILE A 8 16.94 35.29 7.29
C ILE A 8 17.10 34.11 8.24
N LEU A 9 16.36 34.06 9.37
CA LEU A 9 16.35 32.95 10.30
C LEU A 9 15.80 31.66 9.65
N THR A 10 14.76 31.76 8.83
CA THR A 10 14.20 30.62 8.11
C THR A 10 15.18 30.06 7.05
N ILE A 11 15.86 30.97 6.32
CA ILE A 11 16.87 30.56 5.34
C ILE A 11 18.10 29.92 6.02
N THR A 12 18.48 30.43 7.19
CA THR A 12 19.61 29.85 7.97
C THR A 12 19.26 28.47 8.54
N MET A 13 18.00 28.24 8.96
CA MET A 13 17.54 26.91 9.38
C MET A 13 17.47 25.91 8.24
N ILE A 14 17.00 26.33 7.06
CA ILE A 14 16.95 25.49 5.85
C ILE A 14 18.38 25.14 5.37
N LEU A 15 19.28 26.10 5.36
CA LEU A 15 20.70 25.84 5.02
C LEU A 15 21.39 24.96 6.08
N GLY A 16 21.04 25.10 7.37
CA GLY A 16 21.56 24.26 8.44
C GLY A 16 21.10 22.81 8.33
N SER A 17 19.82 22.59 7.96
CA SER A 17 19.29 21.24 7.73
C SER A 17 19.84 20.57 6.47
N LEU A 18 20.09 21.34 5.40
CA LEU A 18 20.74 20.82 4.18
C LEU A 18 22.20 20.41 4.47
N LEU A 19 22.94 21.21 5.23
CA LEU A 19 24.34 20.89 5.60
C LEU A 19 24.43 19.69 6.56
N GLN A 20 23.43 19.50 7.45
CA GLN A 20 23.34 18.30 8.30
C GLN A 20 22.95 17.07 7.49
N GLY A 21 22.09 17.20 6.48
CA GLY A 21 21.75 16.14 5.55
C GLY A 21 22.97 15.67 4.74
N GLU A 22 23.74 16.59 4.17
CA GLU A 22 24.95 16.25 3.43
C GLU A 22 26.03 15.61 4.32
N ALA A 23 26.22 16.11 5.56
CA ALA A 23 27.16 15.51 6.50
C ALA A 23 26.72 14.10 6.93
N SER A 24 25.41 13.85 7.08
CA SER A 24 24.85 12.53 7.38
C SER A 24 25.04 11.57 6.18
N ILE A 25 24.78 12.02 4.95
CA ILE A 25 24.99 11.24 3.73
C ILE A 25 26.48 10.89 3.54
N ILE A 26 27.38 11.83 3.76
CA ILE A 26 28.84 11.59 3.65
C ILE A 26 29.34 10.67 4.78
N ALA A 27 28.80 10.81 6.00
CA ALA A 27 29.11 9.91 7.11
C ALA A 27 28.59 8.48 6.83
N HIS A 28 27.37 8.34 6.30
CA HIS A 28 26.79 7.06 5.87
C HIS A 28 27.62 6.42 4.73
N ALA A 29 27.98 7.20 3.70
CA ALA A 29 28.82 6.73 2.59
C ALA A 29 30.21 6.28 3.05
N ASN A 30 30.79 6.93 4.06
CA ASN A 30 32.09 6.54 4.61
C ASN A 30 32.01 5.30 5.52
N ILE A 31 30.89 5.11 6.22
CA ILE A 31 30.60 3.90 7.03
C ILE A 31 30.38 2.72 6.09
N VAL A 32 29.64 2.90 4.98
CA VAL A 32 29.42 1.89 3.94
C VAL A 32 30.75 1.46 3.30
N ARG A 33 31.60 2.42 2.92
CA ARG A 33 32.95 2.10 2.37
C ARG A 33 33.88 1.38 3.36
N ALA A 34 33.71 1.58 4.66
CA ALA A 34 34.50 0.87 5.68
C ALA A 34 33.98 -0.56 5.93
N LYS A 35 32.68 -0.83 5.70
CA LYS A 35 32.06 -2.17 5.78
C LYS A 35 32.31 -3.07 4.55
N GLU A 36 32.62 -2.49 3.38
CA GLU A 36 32.92 -3.26 2.14
C GLU A 36 34.15 -4.21 2.23
N LYS A 37 34.73 -4.37 3.40
CA LYS A 37 35.84 -5.31 3.67
C LYS A 37 35.45 -6.54 4.46
N SER A 38 34.17 -6.77 4.77
CA SER A 38 33.73 -8.04 5.36
C SER A 38 33.48 -9.06 4.25
N ASN A 39 33.90 -10.32 4.47
CA ASN A 39 33.59 -11.47 3.60
C ASN A 39 32.10 -11.87 3.65
N GLY A 40 31.18 -10.96 4.03
CA GLY A 40 29.75 -11.18 4.20
C GLY A 40 28.93 -10.90 2.93
N ILE A 41 27.72 -11.45 2.90
CA ILE A 41 26.72 -11.19 1.84
C ILE A 41 26.15 -9.79 2.06
N THR A 42 26.10 -8.93 1.04
CA THR A 42 25.30 -7.71 1.07
C THR A 42 23.99 -7.96 0.33
N LEU A 43 22.87 -7.77 1.03
CA LEU A 43 21.51 -7.90 0.50
C LEU A 43 20.87 -6.52 0.40
N ARG A 44 20.55 -6.08 -0.81
CA ARG A 44 19.89 -4.80 -1.07
C ARG A 44 18.39 -4.99 -1.16
N VAL A 45 17.68 -4.44 -0.17
CA VAL A 45 16.23 -4.57 -0.01
C VAL A 45 15.57 -3.22 -0.20
N CYS A 46 14.52 -3.15 -1.02
CA CYS A 46 13.73 -1.94 -1.16
C CYS A 46 12.24 -2.24 -0.93
N ASN A 47 11.62 -1.45 -0.05
CA ASN A 47 10.25 -1.62 0.38
C ASN A 47 9.48 -0.28 0.27
N TRP A 48 8.21 -0.27 0.56
CA TRP A 48 7.45 0.95 0.77
C TRP A 48 7.97 1.72 1.99
N GLU A 49 7.77 3.03 2.01
CA GLU A 49 7.99 3.87 3.18
C GLU A 49 7.07 3.41 4.34
N GLU A 50 7.57 3.45 5.58
CA GLU A 50 6.82 3.08 6.81
C GLU A 50 6.18 1.67 6.78
N TYR A 51 6.80 0.72 6.09
CA TYR A 51 6.21 -0.58 5.78
C TYR A 51 6.99 -1.78 6.34
N MET A 52 7.80 -1.54 7.34
CA MET A 52 8.52 -2.56 8.13
C MET A 52 8.84 -2.00 9.50
N ASP A 53 8.74 -2.80 10.54
CA ASP A 53 9.10 -2.38 11.89
C ASP A 53 10.58 -2.02 11.98
N LEU A 54 10.83 -0.80 12.40
CA LEU A 54 12.17 -0.22 12.60
C LEU A 54 12.64 -0.32 14.05
N GLY A 55 11.93 -1.04 14.91
CA GLY A 55 12.28 -1.21 16.30
C GLY A 55 12.04 0.04 17.16
N GLY A 56 12.67 0.04 18.32
CA GLY A 56 12.60 1.17 19.25
C GLY A 56 11.33 1.19 20.09
N TRP A 57 10.66 0.05 20.24
CA TRP A 57 9.47 -0.06 21.09
C TRP A 57 9.83 0.16 22.55
N ASP A 58 9.00 0.89 23.27
CA ASP A 58 9.08 0.98 24.72
C ASP A 58 8.62 -0.33 25.37
N GLU A 59 9.08 -0.60 26.58
CA GLU A 59 8.72 -1.84 27.30
C GLU A 59 7.22 -1.98 27.53
N GLU A 60 6.47 -0.89 27.59
CA GLU A 60 5.01 -0.86 27.72
C GLU A 60 4.29 -1.30 26.44
N GLU A 61 4.94 -1.25 25.29
CA GLU A 61 4.40 -1.71 24.00
C GLU A 61 4.54 -3.23 23.82
N ARG A 62 5.23 -3.91 24.73
CA ARG A 62 5.40 -5.36 24.72
C ARG A 62 4.04 -6.07 24.80
N ILE A 63 3.75 -6.90 23.81
CA ILE A 63 2.49 -7.66 23.71
C ILE A 63 2.75 -9.09 24.18
N LEU A 64 1.98 -9.56 25.14
CA LEU A 64 1.96 -10.96 25.58
C LEU A 64 0.62 -11.58 25.16
N LEU A 65 0.66 -12.46 24.18
CA LEU A 65 -0.53 -13.14 23.66
C LEU A 65 -0.96 -14.29 24.58
N GLU A 66 -2.22 -14.72 24.50
CA GLU A 66 -2.76 -15.81 25.32
C GLU A 66 -2.05 -17.16 25.09
N ASN A 67 -1.54 -17.39 23.87
CA ASN A 67 -0.74 -18.59 23.57
C ASN A 67 0.68 -18.55 24.17
N GLY A 68 1.02 -17.47 24.92
CA GLY A 68 2.31 -17.29 25.60
C GLY A 68 3.41 -16.73 24.71
N VAL A 69 3.12 -16.39 23.46
CA VAL A 69 4.08 -15.71 22.58
C VAL A 69 4.19 -14.24 22.94
N GLU A 70 5.40 -13.76 23.06
CA GLU A 70 5.73 -12.37 23.32
C GLU A 70 6.15 -11.69 22.02
N ILE A 71 5.54 -10.54 21.73
CA ILE A 71 5.88 -9.70 20.58
C ILE A 71 6.55 -8.43 21.07
N PHE A 72 7.75 -8.17 20.59
CA PHE A 72 8.53 -6.99 20.96
C PHE A 72 9.52 -6.60 19.86
N GLY A 73 9.69 -5.31 19.63
CA GLY A 73 10.54 -4.73 18.60
C GLY A 73 11.63 -3.80 19.17
N GLU A 74 12.71 -4.36 19.72
CA GLU A 74 13.84 -3.56 20.20
C GLU A 74 14.69 -2.98 19.07
N ASN A 75 14.99 -3.79 18.05
CA ASN A 75 15.84 -3.41 16.92
C ASN A 75 15.01 -3.37 15.62
N PRO A 76 15.50 -2.67 14.55
CA PRO A 76 14.92 -2.81 13.23
C PRO A 76 14.83 -4.28 12.78
N MET A 77 13.73 -4.66 12.15
CA MET A 77 13.47 -6.03 11.71
C MET A 77 14.61 -6.60 10.85
N TYR A 78 15.21 -5.77 9.99
CA TYR A 78 16.31 -6.20 9.14
C TYR A 78 17.62 -6.43 9.93
N GLU A 79 17.85 -5.72 11.06
CA GLU A 79 18.99 -5.98 11.94
C GLU A 79 18.81 -7.27 12.76
N ASP A 80 17.58 -7.55 13.19
CA ASP A 80 17.25 -8.82 13.84
C ASP A 80 17.38 -10.00 12.86
N PHE A 81 17.05 -9.79 11.57
CA PHE A 81 17.35 -10.77 10.53
C PHE A 81 18.85 -11.05 10.38
N GLU A 82 19.73 -10.03 10.37
CA GLU A 82 21.18 -10.21 10.27
C GLU A 82 21.70 -11.14 11.38
N LYS A 83 21.26 -10.91 12.62
CA LYS A 83 21.60 -11.73 13.79
C LYS A 83 21.07 -13.16 13.63
N TRP A 84 19.79 -13.28 13.32
CA TRP A 84 19.14 -14.57 13.13
C TRP A 84 19.78 -15.38 11.99
N TYR A 85 20.13 -14.74 10.87
CA TYR A 85 20.78 -15.39 9.74
C TYR A 85 22.15 -15.96 10.14
N PHE A 86 22.92 -15.18 10.88
CA PHE A 86 24.21 -15.66 11.41
C PHE A 86 24.03 -16.86 12.35
N GLU A 87 23.06 -16.82 13.26
CA GLU A 87 22.78 -17.91 14.19
C GLU A 87 22.33 -19.19 13.48
N GLN A 88 21.54 -19.06 12.41
CA GLN A 88 21.01 -20.23 11.68
C GLN A 88 22.02 -20.85 10.72
N TYR A 89 22.83 -20.03 10.05
CA TYR A 89 23.65 -20.46 8.91
C TYR A 89 25.16 -20.23 9.12
N GLY A 90 25.58 -19.55 10.18
CA GLY A 90 27.00 -19.29 10.50
C GLY A 90 27.68 -18.37 9.49
N ARG A 91 26.90 -17.53 8.77
CA ARG A 91 27.38 -16.58 7.77
C ARG A 91 26.87 -15.19 8.08
N GLU A 92 27.71 -14.20 7.85
CA GLU A 92 27.31 -12.80 7.97
C GLU A 92 26.53 -12.36 6.74
N VAL A 93 25.41 -11.68 6.96
CA VAL A 93 24.66 -10.93 5.96
C VAL A 93 24.51 -9.48 6.44
N HIS A 94 24.62 -8.55 5.53
CA HIS A 94 24.34 -7.13 5.79
C HIS A 94 23.22 -6.67 4.88
N VAL A 95 22.15 -6.13 5.46
CA VAL A 95 20.99 -5.64 4.74
C VAL A 95 21.14 -4.13 4.49
N GLU A 96 21.23 -3.73 3.23
CA GLU A 96 21.07 -2.34 2.81
C GLU A 96 19.59 -2.10 2.54
N TYR A 97 18.86 -1.56 3.56
CA TYR A 97 17.43 -1.31 3.47
C TYR A 97 17.16 0.10 2.96
N SER A 98 16.27 0.23 1.97
CA SER A 98 15.82 1.49 1.39
C SER A 98 14.32 1.45 1.09
N CYS A 99 13.72 2.60 0.77
CA CYS A 99 12.29 2.73 0.56
C CYS A 99 11.97 3.44 -0.76
N PHE A 100 10.74 3.24 -1.23
CA PHE A 100 10.12 3.96 -2.34
C PHE A 100 8.71 4.43 -1.96
N GLY A 101 8.27 5.55 -2.54
CA GLY A 101 6.97 6.14 -2.25
C GLY A 101 5.82 5.61 -3.13
N THR A 102 6.11 5.21 -4.39
CA THR A 102 5.14 4.67 -5.34
C THR A 102 5.74 3.54 -6.18
N ASN A 103 4.90 2.64 -6.72
CA ASN A 103 5.37 1.61 -7.66
C ASN A 103 6.08 2.21 -8.88
N GLU A 104 5.64 3.37 -9.33
CA GLU A 104 6.24 4.12 -10.44
C GLU A 104 7.63 4.64 -10.07
N ASP A 105 7.84 5.09 -8.84
CA ASP A 105 9.15 5.51 -8.34
C ASP A 105 10.11 4.33 -8.26
N LEU A 106 9.67 3.18 -7.72
CA LEU A 106 10.43 1.95 -7.74
C LEU A 106 10.85 1.57 -9.18
N TYR A 107 9.89 1.59 -10.10
CA TYR A 107 10.16 1.25 -11.49
C TYR A 107 11.16 2.21 -12.14
N ASN A 108 11.07 3.51 -11.84
CA ASN A 108 12.01 4.51 -12.32
C ASN A 108 13.41 4.28 -11.72
N GLN A 109 13.54 4.00 -10.43
CA GLN A 109 14.80 3.65 -9.77
C GLN A 109 15.44 2.43 -10.46
N LEU A 110 14.67 1.37 -10.68
CA LEU A 110 15.14 0.16 -11.37
C LEU A 110 15.60 0.43 -12.83
N ASN A 111 15.02 1.42 -13.51
CA ASN A 111 15.40 1.80 -14.88
C ASN A 111 16.59 2.75 -14.93
N THR A 112 16.84 3.52 -13.88
CA THR A 112 17.98 4.43 -13.78
C THR A 112 19.26 3.75 -13.29
N GLY A 113 19.18 2.48 -12.90
CA GLY A 113 20.35 1.64 -12.64
C GLY A 113 20.52 1.28 -11.16
N ASP A 114 19.55 1.56 -10.31
CA ASP A 114 19.57 1.07 -8.92
C ASP A 114 19.45 -0.45 -8.91
N ALA A 115 20.38 -1.10 -8.21
CA ALA A 115 20.49 -2.55 -8.18
C ALA A 115 20.01 -3.07 -6.84
N TYR A 116 18.73 -3.46 -6.78
CA TYR A 116 18.16 -4.18 -5.65
C TYR A 116 18.20 -5.68 -5.89
N ASP A 117 18.28 -6.45 -4.80
CA ASP A 117 18.20 -7.90 -4.81
C ASP A 117 16.78 -8.39 -4.56
N LEU A 118 16.08 -7.70 -3.66
CA LEU A 118 14.72 -8.00 -3.21
C LEU A 118 13.91 -6.70 -3.12
N VAL A 119 12.71 -6.71 -3.68
CA VAL A 119 11.77 -5.57 -3.62
C VAL A 119 10.36 -6.05 -3.29
N CYS A 120 9.53 -5.17 -2.71
CA CYS A 120 8.16 -5.50 -2.31
C CYS A 120 7.12 -4.59 -3.00
N PRO A 121 6.89 -4.71 -4.30
CA PRO A 121 5.89 -3.93 -5.00
C PRO A 121 4.48 -4.52 -4.89
N SER A 122 3.48 -3.75 -5.34
CA SER A 122 2.11 -4.24 -5.48
C SER A 122 1.93 -5.14 -6.72
N GLU A 123 0.82 -5.85 -6.76
CA GLU A 123 0.48 -6.89 -7.74
C GLU A 123 0.69 -6.48 -9.20
N TYR A 124 0.18 -5.32 -9.63
CA TYR A 124 0.32 -4.89 -11.03
C TYR A 124 1.77 -4.57 -11.43
N MET A 125 2.60 -4.17 -10.48
CA MET A 125 4.03 -3.96 -10.70
C MET A 125 4.77 -5.31 -10.70
N ILE A 126 4.36 -6.27 -9.88
CA ILE A 126 4.86 -7.66 -9.94
C ILE A 126 4.62 -8.22 -11.35
N MET A 127 3.38 -8.08 -11.87
CA MET A 127 3.02 -8.50 -13.23
C MET A 127 3.89 -7.82 -14.28
N LYS A 128 4.12 -6.50 -14.14
CA LYS A 128 4.97 -5.75 -15.06
C LYS A 128 6.41 -6.27 -15.07
N LEU A 129 6.98 -6.49 -13.90
CA LEU A 129 8.35 -7.01 -13.78
C LEU A 129 8.47 -8.45 -14.28
N MET A 130 7.42 -9.29 -14.12
CA MET A 130 7.32 -10.62 -14.73
C MET A 130 7.25 -10.51 -16.26
N ALA A 131 6.39 -9.64 -16.80
CA ALA A 131 6.23 -9.44 -18.24
C ALA A 131 7.54 -8.99 -18.92
N GLU A 132 8.36 -8.22 -18.21
CA GLU A 132 9.68 -7.75 -18.65
C GLU A 132 10.82 -8.73 -18.37
N ASP A 133 10.53 -9.93 -17.86
CA ASP A 133 11.52 -10.97 -17.54
C ASP A 133 12.57 -10.50 -16.51
N ARG A 134 12.20 -9.63 -15.57
CA ARG A 134 13.11 -9.05 -14.56
C ARG A 134 13.18 -9.85 -13.28
N LEU A 135 12.20 -10.71 -13.02
CA LEU A 135 12.09 -11.47 -11.78
C LEU A 135 12.72 -12.86 -11.90
N MET A 136 13.33 -13.30 -10.83
CA MET A 136 13.80 -14.66 -10.66
C MET A 136 12.78 -15.45 -9.81
N PRO A 137 12.41 -16.69 -10.22
CA PRO A 137 11.53 -17.51 -9.39
C PRO A 137 12.24 -17.90 -8.09
N TYR A 138 11.47 -18.07 -7.04
CA TYR A 138 11.93 -18.68 -5.79
C TYR A 138 12.42 -20.12 -6.03
N SER A 139 13.36 -20.58 -5.23
CA SER A 139 13.88 -21.93 -5.32
C SER A 139 12.84 -22.98 -4.91
N GLN A 140 13.04 -24.22 -5.33
CA GLN A 140 12.19 -25.33 -4.85
C GLN A 140 12.35 -25.56 -3.36
N GLU A 141 13.52 -25.28 -2.81
CA GLU A 141 13.83 -25.38 -1.39
C GLU A 141 13.00 -24.40 -0.57
N PHE A 142 12.72 -23.20 -1.09
CA PHE A 142 11.85 -22.20 -0.43
C PHE A 142 10.42 -22.74 -0.19
N PHE A 143 9.93 -23.56 -1.09
CA PHE A 143 8.59 -24.16 -1.02
C PHE A 143 8.55 -25.56 -0.39
N ASP A 144 9.68 -26.08 0.09
CA ASP A 144 9.70 -27.35 0.82
C ASP A 144 9.15 -27.17 2.24
N LYS A 145 7.97 -27.72 2.50
CA LYS A 145 7.33 -27.64 3.82
C LYS A 145 8.14 -28.32 4.95
N ASN A 146 9.04 -29.24 4.60
CA ASN A 146 9.89 -29.91 5.57
C ASN A 146 11.23 -29.18 5.77
N GLY A 147 11.47 -28.13 4.98
CA GLY A 147 12.68 -27.32 5.08
C GLY A 147 12.74 -26.59 6.42
N LYS A 148 13.93 -26.59 7.03
CA LYS A 148 14.16 -25.82 8.24
C LYS A 148 14.02 -24.33 7.92
N ASN A 149 13.29 -23.59 8.75
CA ASN A 149 13.07 -22.17 8.63
C ASN A 149 12.23 -21.72 7.40
N ASN A 150 11.51 -22.65 6.75
CA ASN A 150 10.60 -22.33 5.64
C ASN A 150 9.25 -21.84 6.18
N TYR A 151 9.29 -20.69 6.87
CA TYR A 151 8.12 -20.14 7.54
C TYR A 151 7.04 -19.72 6.54
N TYR A 152 7.41 -19.11 5.41
CA TYR A 152 6.45 -18.63 4.42
C TYR A 152 5.48 -19.73 3.97
N ILE A 153 6.00 -20.84 3.42
CA ILE A 153 5.14 -21.90 2.86
C ILE A 153 4.30 -22.61 3.91
N ASN A 154 4.76 -22.63 5.17
CA ASN A 154 4.06 -23.24 6.30
C ASN A 154 3.05 -22.29 6.96
N SER A 155 3.19 -20.97 6.78
CA SER A 155 2.41 -19.98 7.51
C SER A 155 1.56 -19.06 6.62
N VAL A 156 1.80 -19.03 5.30
CA VAL A 156 1.00 -18.21 4.38
C VAL A 156 -0.46 -18.64 4.38
N SER A 157 -1.37 -17.66 4.38
CA SER A 157 -2.81 -17.91 4.29
C SER A 157 -3.17 -18.79 3.09
N PRO A 158 -4.02 -19.83 3.28
CA PRO A 158 -4.55 -20.59 2.16
C PRO A 158 -5.25 -19.73 1.11
N TYR A 159 -5.96 -18.67 1.54
CA TYR A 159 -6.61 -17.71 0.66
C TYR A 159 -5.59 -16.97 -0.22
N ILE A 160 -4.58 -16.37 0.39
CA ILE A 160 -3.52 -15.62 -0.32
C ILE A 160 -2.75 -16.56 -1.25
N ARG A 161 -2.36 -17.72 -0.76
CA ARG A 161 -1.64 -18.72 -1.57
C ARG A 161 -2.43 -19.17 -2.79
N LYS A 162 -3.75 -19.38 -2.64
CA LYS A 162 -4.65 -19.72 -3.74
C LYS A 162 -4.71 -18.56 -4.74
N THR A 163 -4.91 -17.34 -4.27
CA THR A 163 -4.99 -16.16 -5.14
C THR A 163 -3.72 -15.96 -5.95
N LEU A 164 -2.53 -16.08 -5.34
CA LEU A 164 -1.26 -16.00 -6.07
C LEU A 164 -1.07 -17.14 -7.07
N ALA A 165 -1.59 -18.35 -6.76
CA ALA A 165 -1.47 -19.51 -7.65
C ALA A 165 -2.42 -19.47 -8.85
N GLU A 166 -3.58 -18.85 -8.70
CA GLU A 166 -4.61 -18.72 -9.75
C GLU A 166 -4.34 -17.56 -10.71
N ASN A 167 -3.42 -16.65 -10.38
CA ASN A 167 -3.03 -15.55 -11.25
C ASN A 167 -1.73 -15.87 -12.01
N GLU A 168 -1.72 -15.57 -13.28
CA GLU A 168 -0.62 -15.88 -14.21
C GLU A 168 -0.19 -14.64 -15.01
N MET A 169 1.10 -14.62 -15.38
CA MET A 169 1.64 -13.69 -16.37
C MET A 169 2.51 -14.47 -17.36
N ASN A 170 2.22 -14.36 -18.65
CA ASN A 170 2.91 -15.10 -19.71
C ASN A 170 2.92 -16.64 -19.52
N GLY A 171 1.90 -17.21 -18.88
CA GLY A 171 1.80 -18.63 -18.57
C GLY A 171 2.61 -19.08 -17.32
N GLU A 172 3.15 -18.15 -16.57
CA GLU A 172 3.85 -18.39 -15.33
C GLU A 172 3.00 -17.90 -14.14
N SER A 173 2.82 -18.76 -13.12
CA SER A 173 2.05 -18.39 -11.92
C SER A 173 2.80 -17.37 -11.07
N TRP A 174 2.05 -16.39 -10.54
CA TRP A 174 2.64 -15.42 -9.58
C TRP A 174 3.25 -16.11 -8.36
N ALA A 175 2.65 -17.19 -7.89
CA ALA A 175 3.15 -17.93 -6.73
C ALA A 175 4.59 -18.44 -6.89
N ALA A 176 5.11 -18.55 -8.11
CA ALA A 176 6.51 -18.92 -8.34
C ALA A 176 7.48 -17.75 -8.16
N TYR A 177 7.01 -16.51 -8.28
CA TYR A 177 7.85 -15.30 -8.32
C TYR A 177 7.62 -14.36 -7.15
N ALA A 178 6.48 -14.44 -6.48
CA ALA A 178 6.10 -13.53 -5.40
C ALA A 178 5.74 -14.29 -4.12
N ALA A 179 6.25 -13.80 -2.99
CA ALA A 179 5.82 -14.19 -1.67
C ALA A 179 5.01 -13.05 -1.05
N GLY A 180 3.72 -13.28 -0.76
CA GLY A 180 2.84 -12.26 -0.20
C GLY A 180 3.38 -11.70 1.12
N TYR A 181 3.30 -10.39 1.28
CA TYR A 181 3.71 -9.67 2.48
C TYR A 181 2.51 -9.09 3.22
N MET A 182 1.93 -8.02 2.70
CA MET A 182 0.68 -7.43 3.19
C MET A 182 -0.39 -7.47 2.11
N TRP A 183 -1.65 -7.41 2.52
CA TRP A 183 -2.79 -7.39 1.61
C TRP A 183 -3.93 -6.58 2.19
N GLY A 184 -4.88 -6.22 1.35
CA GLY A 184 -6.09 -5.56 1.78
C GLY A 184 -7.03 -5.24 0.63
N ILE A 185 -8.03 -4.45 0.96
CA ILE A 185 -9.00 -3.93 0.00
C ILE A 185 -9.00 -2.41 0.02
N THR A 186 -9.61 -1.82 -0.98
CA THR A 186 -9.93 -0.39 -0.96
C THR A 186 -11.39 -0.18 -0.59
N GLY A 187 -11.73 1.01 -0.11
CA GLY A 187 -13.09 1.33 0.26
C GLY A 187 -13.28 2.80 0.61
N VAL A 188 -14.36 3.08 1.30
CA VAL A 188 -14.74 4.41 1.75
C VAL A 188 -14.63 4.49 3.27
N LEU A 189 -13.64 5.20 3.77
CA LEU A 189 -13.59 5.63 5.16
C LEU A 189 -14.55 6.82 5.32
N TYR A 190 -15.47 6.78 6.27
CA TYR A 190 -16.48 7.82 6.41
C TYR A 190 -16.86 8.13 7.85
N ASN A 191 -17.37 9.35 8.06
CA ASN A 191 -17.98 9.76 9.32
C ASN A 191 -19.49 9.39 9.30
N PRO A 192 -19.96 8.45 10.11
CA PRO A 192 -21.34 7.97 10.09
C PRO A 192 -22.38 9.01 10.58
N GLU A 193 -21.93 10.09 11.23
CA GLU A 193 -22.81 11.21 11.59
C GLU A 193 -23.12 12.14 10.40
N LYS A 194 -22.33 12.06 9.34
CA LYS A 194 -22.42 12.96 8.18
C LYS A 194 -22.81 12.23 6.89
N VAL A 195 -22.36 11.00 6.72
CA VAL A 195 -22.60 10.16 5.54
C VAL A 195 -23.29 8.88 5.99
N SER A 196 -24.38 8.52 5.36
CA SER A 196 -25.08 7.26 5.67
C SER A 196 -24.28 6.06 5.14
N ALA A 197 -24.47 4.88 5.74
CA ALA A 197 -23.85 3.64 5.28
C ALA A 197 -24.25 3.28 3.83
N GLU A 198 -25.47 3.65 3.41
CA GLU A 198 -25.93 3.44 2.02
C GLU A 198 -25.16 4.31 1.03
N GLU A 199 -24.93 5.57 1.37
CA GLU A 199 -24.17 6.49 0.52
C GLU A 199 -22.67 6.14 0.49
N ALA A 200 -22.07 5.77 1.64
CA ALA A 200 -20.69 5.30 1.70
C ALA A 200 -20.50 3.94 0.99
N GLY A 201 -21.55 3.12 0.88
CA GLY A 201 -21.55 1.82 0.22
C GLY A 201 -21.57 1.87 -1.32
N THR A 202 -21.19 2.98 -1.94
CA THR A 202 -21.07 3.12 -3.40
C THR A 202 -19.97 4.11 -3.77
N TRP A 203 -19.24 3.87 -4.86
CA TRP A 203 -18.25 4.81 -5.39
C TRP A 203 -18.84 6.16 -5.76
N ALA A 204 -20.16 6.23 -6.03
CA ALA A 204 -20.84 7.47 -6.37
C ALA A 204 -20.83 8.53 -5.23
N VAL A 205 -20.47 8.17 -4.00
CA VAL A 205 -20.32 9.11 -2.88
C VAL A 205 -19.35 10.25 -3.21
N PHE A 206 -18.30 9.98 -3.97
CA PHE A 206 -17.28 10.97 -4.37
C PHE A 206 -17.78 11.96 -5.42
N ASN A 207 -18.83 11.64 -6.15
CA ASN A 207 -19.49 12.54 -7.11
C ASN A 207 -20.81 13.10 -6.59
N ASN A 208 -21.19 12.85 -5.34
CA ASN A 208 -22.42 13.35 -4.74
C ASN A 208 -22.27 14.85 -4.40
N PRO A 209 -23.05 15.77 -5.02
CA PRO A 209 -22.92 17.20 -4.79
C PRO A 209 -23.27 17.63 -3.36
N GLN A 210 -23.94 16.77 -2.57
CA GLN A 210 -24.20 17.01 -1.15
C GLN A 210 -22.89 17.13 -0.36
N TYR A 211 -21.85 16.41 -0.78
CA TYR A 211 -20.54 16.36 -0.12
C TYR A 211 -19.49 17.19 -0.84
N LYS A 212 -19.92 18.19 -1.62
CA LYS A 212 -19.01 19.07 -2.37
C LYS A 212 -17.95 19.66 -1.46
N ARG A 213 -16.66 19.49 -1.84
CA ARG A 213 -15.47 19.92 -1.09
C ARG A 213 -15.35 19.30 0.32
N GLN A 214 -15.93 18.12 0.52
CA GLN A 214 -15.86 17.37 1.78
C GLN A 214 -15.45 15.91 1.60
N VAL A 215 -15.07 15.49 0.40
CA VAL A 215 -14.60 14.14 0.09
C VAL A 215 -13.26 14.20 -0.65
N THR A 216 -12.44 13.16 -0.55
CA THR A 216 -11.14 13.08 -1.21
C THR A 216 -10.98 11.77 -1.98
N LEU A 217 -10.24 11.83 -3.09
CA LEU A 217 -9.81 10.68 -3.87
C LEU A 217 -8.30 10.48 -3.76
N LYS A 218 -7.83 9.30 -4.12
CA LYS A 218 -6.40 9.00 -4.17
C LYS A 218 -5.70 9.77 -5.30
N ASP A 219 -4.55 10.39 -5.01
CA ASP A 219 -3.62 10.93 -6.02
C ASP A 219 -2.79 9.79 -6.64
N ASN A 220 -3.49 8.77 -7.07
CA ASN A 220 -2.96 7.61 -7.75
C ASN A 220 -3.85 7.31 -8.96
N VAL A 221 -3.23 7.20 -10.13
CA VAL A 221 -3.96 7.00 -11.39
C VAL A 221 -4.76 5.70 -11.39
N ARG A 222 -4.21 4.62 -10.83
CA ARG A 222 -4.84 3.30 -10.84
C ARG A 222 -6.05 3.26 -9.91
N ASP A 223 -5.92 3.77 -8.69
CA ASP A 223 -7.02 3.83 -7.72
C ASP A 223 -8.16 4.72 -8.22
N SER A 224 -7.85 5.94 -8.67
CA SER A 224 -8.87 6.87 -9.16
C SER A 224 -9.56 6.36 -10.43
N TYR A 225 -8.83 5.70 -11.33
CA TYR A 225 -9.42 5.05 -12.49
C TYR A 225 -10.34 3.89 -12.11
N PHE A 226 -9.94 3.08 -11.14
CA PHE A 226 -10.76 1.98 -10.61
C PHE A 226 -12.08 2.50 -10.02
N ALA A 227 -12.05 3.55 -9.20
CA ALA A 227 -13.27 4.18 -8.69
C ALA A 227 -14.17 4.72 -9.81
N ALA A 228 -13.58 5.34 -10.84
CA ALA A 228 -14.33 5.82 -12.01
C ALA A 228 -15.01 4.66 -12.76
N LEU A 229 -14.33 3.54 -12.97
CA LEU A 229 -14.93 2.34 -13.57
C LEU A 229 -16.08 1.79 -12.72
N GLY A 230 -15.93 1.76 -11.39
CA GLY A 230 -16.98 1.38 -10.46
C GLY A 230 -18.26 2.21 -10.63
N ILE A 231 -18.11 3.55 -10.78
CA ILE A 231 -19.23 4.46 -11.02
C ILE A 231 -19.83 4.23 -12.43
N LEU A 232 -19.00 4.22 -13.46
CA LEU A 232 -19.45 4.10 -14.88
C LEU A 232 -20.19 2.79 -15.15
N LYS A 233 -19.79 1.72 -14.47
CA LYS A 233 -20.34 0.37 -14.68
C LYS A 233 -21.29 -0.07 -13.55
N ALA A 234 -21.69 0.82 -12.65
CA ALA A 234 -22.46 0.51 -11.45
C ALA A 234 -23.72 -0.31 -11.75
N GLU A 235 -24.48 0.02 -12.81
CA GLU A 235 -25.68 -0.71 -13.20
C GLU A 235 -25.38 -2.17 -13.54
N GLN A 236 -24.33 -2.41 -14.33
CA GLN A 236 -23.90 -3.77 -14.72
C GLN A 236 -23.34 -4.52 -13.51
N LEU A 237 -22.46 -3.90 -12.73
CA LEU A 237 -21.75 -4.54 -11.61
C LEU A 237 -22.70 -4.93 -10.46
N THR A 238 -23.86 -4.25 -10.34
CA THR A 238 -24.90 -4.55 -9.35
C THR A 238 -26.06 -5.37 -9.90
N ASP A 239 -26.04 -5.74 -11.20
CA ASP A 239 -27.05 -6.57 -11.79
C ASP A 239 -27.04 -8.00 -11.25
N LYS A 240 -28.20 -8.50 -10.85
CA LYS A 240 -28.31 -9.83 -10.23
C LYS A 240 -27.92 -10.98 -11.17
N ALA A 241 -28.18 -10.84 -12.47
CA ALA A 241 -27.81 -11.88 -13.43
C ALA A 241 -26.31 -11.91 -13.67
N PHE A 242 -25.66 -10.72 -13.67
CA PHE A 242 -24.21 -10.59 -13.72
C PHE A 242 -23.54 -11.23 -12.51
N ILE A 243 -24.02 -10.92 -11.29
CA ILE A 243 -23.48 -11.47 -10.02
C ILE A 243 -23.69 -12.99 -9.92
N ALA A 244 -24.78 -13.53 -10.49
CA ALA A 244 -25.09 -14.95 -10.43
C ALA A 244 -24.42 -15.78 -11.56
N ASP A 245 -23.66 -15.15 -12.46
CA ASP A 245 -22.98 -15.84 -13.54
C ASP A 245 -21.85 -16.74 -13.03
N ALA A 246 -21.67 -17.91 -13.64
CA ALA A 246 -20.61 -18.85 -13.25
C ALA A 246 -19.18 -18.30 -13.45
N HIS A 247 -19.04 -17.32 -14.36
CA HIS A 247 -17.78 -16.64 -14.66
C HIS A 247 -17.70 -15.23 -14.04
N TYR A 248 -18.48 -14.98 -12.99
CA TYR A 248 -18.58 -13.66 -12.36
C TYR A 248 -17.23 -13.03 -12.03
N ALA A 249 -16.33 -13.77 -11.38
CA ALA A 249 -15.02 -13.25 -10.99
C ALA A 249 -14.17 -12.82 -12.20
N GLU A 250 -14.14 -13.63 -13.26
CA GLU A 250 -13.43 -13.32 -14.50
C GLU A 250 -14.03 -12.09 -15.19
N GLN A 251 -15.37 -12.05 -15.30
CA GLN A 251 -16.07 -10.92 -15.89
C GLN A 251 -15.90 -9.63 -15.07
N LEU A 252 -15.92 -9.72 -13.74
CA LEU A 252 -15.68 -8.59 -12.85
C LEU A 252 -14.26 -8.04 -13.07
N GLY A 253 -13.25 -8.90 -13.08
CA GLY A 253 -11.87 -8.53 -13.39
C GLY A 253 -11.77 -7.80 -14.73
N ALA A 254 -12.36 -8.36 -15.80
CA ALA A 254 -12.37 -7.75 -17.12
C ALA A 254 -13.08 -6.37 -17.14
N GLN A 255 -14.15 -6.18 -16.35
CA GLN A 255 -14.82 -4.88 -16.27
C GLN A 255 -13.95 -3.84 -15.53
N MET A 256 -13.24 -4.25 -14.48
CA MET A 256 -12.47 -3.33 -13.65
C MET A 256 -11.06 -3.06 -14.18
N ASN A 257 -10.64 -3.79 -15.21
CA ASN A 257 -9.40 -3.58 -15.95
C ASN A 257 -9.63 -3.15 -17.41
N ASP A 258 -10.81 -2.63 -17.72
CA ASP A 258 -11.19 -2.18 -19.07
C ASP A 258 -10.42 -0.93 -19.48
N VAL A 259 -9.53 -1.06 -20.47
CA VAL A 259 -8.67 0.02 -21.00
C VAL A 259 -9.01 0.39 -22.43
N ARG A 260 -10.23 0.08 -22.89
CA ARG A 260 -10.69 0.51 -24.23
C ARG A 260 -10.71 2.04 -24.33
N PRO A 261 -10.37 2.61 -25.49
CA PRO A 261 -10.29 4.07 -25.65
C PRO A 261 -11.57 4.80 -25.26
N GLU A 262 -12.76 4.26 -25.54
CA GLU A 262 -14.04 4.83 -25.18
C GLU A 262 -14.24 4.84 -23.65
N THR A 263 -13.81 3.79 -22.96
CA THR A 263 -13.92 3.67 -21.51
C THR A 263 -12.97 4.65 -20.82
N ILE A 264 -11.74 4.79 -21.33
CA ILE A 264 -10.76 5.77 -20.85
C ILE A 264 -11.32 7.20 -21.02
N ALA A 265 -11.90 7.52 -22.17
CA ALA A 265 -12.49 8.84 -22.42
C ALA A 265 -13.68 9.14 -21.50
N GLN A 266 -14.54 8.16 -21.20
CA GLN A 266 -15.64 8.31 -20.26
C GLN A 266 -15.13 8.49 -18.82
N ALA A 267 -14.11 7.74 -18.42
CA ALA A 267 -13.48 7.88 -17.12
C ALA A 267 -12.81 9.26 -16.95
N GLN A 268 -12.12 9.75 -18.00
CA GLN A 268 -11.54 11.11 -18.01
C GLN A 268 -12.61 12.19 -17.78
N GLN A 269 -13.74 12.10 -18.51
CA GLN A 269 -14.83 13.05 -18.34
C GLN A 269 -15.36 13.01 -16.89
N LEU A 270 -15.66 11.82 -16.37
CA LEU A 270 -16.19 11.63 -15.02
C LEU A 270 -15.21 12.16 -13.96
N LEU A 271 -13.92 11.78 -14.04
CA LEU A 271 -12.91 12.24 -13.10
C LEU A 271 -12.73 13.76 -13.16
N THR A 272 -12.79 14.37 -14.35
CA THR A 272 -12.76 15.84 -14.51
C THR A 272 -13.95 16.50 -13.80
N GLU A 273 -15.17 15.95 -13.95
CA GLU A 273 -16.35 16.42 -13.23
C GLU A 273 -16.20 16.25 -11.70
N MET A 274 -15.61 15.14 -11.26
CA MET A 274 -15.36 14.87 -9.84
C MET A 274 -14.36 15.84 -9.23
N MET A 275 -13.39 16.38 -9.99
CA MET A 275 -12.45 17.40 -9.50
C MET A 275 -13.16 18.65 -8.97
N ASP A 276 -14.33 19.01 -9.51
CA ASP A 276 -15.15 20.09 -8.97
C ASP A 276 -15.83 19.76 -7.64
N ASN A 277 -16.04 18.47 -7.38
CA ASN A 277 -16.74 17.97 -6.20
C ASN A 277 -15.82 17.65 -5.04
N ILE A 278 -14.68 17.02 -5.29
CA ILE A 278 -13.74 16.62 -4.24
C ILE A 278 -13.06 17.81 -3.57
N TYR A 279 -12.62 17.63 -2.35
CA TYR A 279 -11.80 18.58 -1.62
C TYR A 279 -10.37 18.63 -2.20
N SER A 280 -9.76 17.46 -2.35
CA SER A 280 -8.44 17.29 -2.96
C SER A 280 -8.22 15.85 -3.46
N LEU A 281 -7.23 15.69 -4.31
CA LEU A 281 -6.51 14.44 -4.46
C LEU A 281 -5.50 14.31 -3.30
N GLU A 282 -5.28 13.10 -2.79
CA GLU A 282 -4.39 12.88 -1.66
C GLU A 282 -3.77 11.46 -1.69
N THR A 283 -2.64 11.29 -1.04
CA THR A 283 -2.01 9.98 -0.81
C THR A 283 -2.11 9.60 0.66
N ASP A 284 -1.63 10.46 1.56
CA ASP A 284 -1.62 10.23 3.01
C ASP A 284 -2.44 11.22 3.82
N SER A 285 -2.59 12.46 3.34
CA SER A 285 -3.24 13.55 4.09
C SER A 285 -4.71 13.27 4.42
N GLY A 286 -5.35 12.37 3.68
CA GLY A 286 -6.73 11.96 3.90
C GLY A 286 -6.98 11.36 5.28
N LYS A 287 -6.01 10.65 5.84
CA LYS A 287 -6.08 10.13 7.21
C LYS A 287 -6.30 11.26 8.23
N ALA A 288 -5.40 12.22 8.24
CA ALA A 288 -5.48 13.38 9.14
C ALA A 288 -6.72 14.25 8.89
N ASP A 289 -7.12 14.42 7.63
CA ASP A 289 -8.31 15.19 7.25
C ASP A 289 -9.61 14.50 7.74
N MET A 290 -9.66 13.15 7.76
CA MET A 290 -10.76 12.38 8.33
C MET A 290 -10.78 12.46 9.86
N ILE A 291 -9.63 12.27 10.53
CA ILE A 291 -9.49 12.31 12.00
C ILE A 291 -9.94 13.69 12.52
N THR A 292 -9.51 14.75 11.87
CA THR A 292 -9.86 16.14 12.28
C THR A 292 -11.26 16.56 11.86
N GLY A 293 -12.00 15.72 11.11
CA GLY A 293 -13.34 16.05 10.61
C GLY A 293 -13.39 17.13 9.51
N LYS A 294 -12.26 17.40 8.85
CA LYS A 294 -12.18 18.38 7.74
C LYS A 294 -12.89 17.86 6.49
N ILE A 295 -12.88 16.56 6.27
CA ILE A 295 -13.63 15.85 5.25
C ILE A 295 -14.56 14.82 5.91
N VAL A 296 -15.57 14.34 5.18
CA VAL A 296 -16.58 13.43 5.70
C VAL A 296 -16.51 12.03 5.09
N ALA A 297 -15.85 11.89 3.95
CA ALA A 297 -15.53 10.60 3.34
C ALA A 297 -14.22 10.68 2.54
N ASN A 298 -13.50 9.57 2.56
CA ASN A 298 -12.18 9.43 1.93
C ASN A 298 -12.08 8.09 1.22
N TYR A 299 -11.60 8.09 -0.04
CA TYR A 299 -11.20 6.84 -0.69
C TYR A 299 -9.93 6.34 -0.01
N GLN A 300 -9.97 5.15 0.59
CA GLN A 300 -8.85 4.71 1.42
C GLN A 300 -8.52 3.23 1.24
N TRP A 301 -7.26 2.90 1.41
CA TRP A 301 -6.78 1.54 1.62
C TRP A 301 -7.16 1.07 3.01
N SER A 302 -7.49 -0.21 3.14
CA SER A 302 -8.04 -0.75 4.40
C SER A 302 -7.10 -0.60 5.60
N GLY A 303 -5.78 -0.73 5.42
CA GLY A 303 -4.81 -0.52 6.49
C GLY A 303 -4.79 0.92 7.01
N ASP A 304 -4.72 1.89 6.11
CA ASP A 304 -4.81 3.31 6.47
C ASP A 304 -6.16 3.67 7.12
N ALA A 305 -7.24 3.01 6.69
CA ALA A 305 -8.55 3.18 7.33
C ALA A 305 -8.53 2.68 8.77
N VAL A 306 -7.88 1.55 9.05
CA VAL A 306 -7.69 1.04 10.43
C VAL A 306 -6.93 2.04 11.27
N TYR A 307 -5.81 2.54 10.78
CA TYR A 307 -5.04 3.59 11.48
C TYR A 307 -5.92 4.81 11.80
N ALA A 308 -6.60 5.35 10.79
CA ALA A 308 -7.45 6.54 10.98
C ALA A 308 -8.63 6.30 11.95
N MET A 309 -9.21 5.09 11.95
CA MET A 309 -10.25 4.72 12.90
C MET A 309 -9.70 4.65 14.34
N ASN A 310 -8.51 4.08 14.54
CA ASN A 310 -7.87 4.01 15.85
C ASN A 310 -7.55 5.40 16.41
N GLU A 311 -6.95 6.28 15.59
CA GLU A 311 -6.62 7.63 16.02
C GLU A 311 -7.89 8.48 16.31
N ALA A 312 -8.91 8.38 15.45
CA ALA A 312 -10.17 9.10 15.67
C ALA A 312 -10.88 8.66 16.96
N GLU A 313 -10.78 7.39 17.33
CA GLU A 313 -11.37 6.85 18.55
C GLU A 313 -10.74 7.43 19.82
N GLN A 314 -9.42 7.68 19.81
CA GLN A 314 -8.73 8.35 20.91
C GLN A 314 -9.25 9.77 21.14
N ASP A 315 -9.70 10.44 20.06
CA ASP A 315 -10.31 11.77 20.11
C ASP A 315 -11.84 11.71 20.32
N GLY A 316 -12.42 10.52 20.52
CA GLY A 316 -13.84 10.30 20.76
C GLY A 316 -14.72 10.38 19.50
N ALA A 317 -14.14 10.31 18.32
CA ALA A 317 -14.85 10.24 17.04
C ALA A 317 -14.92 8.79 16.54
N ALA A 318 -16.10 8.33 16.08
CA ALA A 318 -16.27 7.01 15.51
C ALA A 318 -16.31 7.10 13.98
N LEU A 319 -15.24 6.70 13.32
CA LEU A 319 -15.22 6.49 11.87
C LEU A 319 -15.61 5.05 11.54
N LYS A 320 -16.08 4.83 10.30
CA LYS A 320 -16.45 3.53 9.77
C LYS A 320 -15.85 3.32 8.39
N PHE A 321 -15.75 2.04 8.00
CA PHE A 321 -15.26 1.65 6.69
C PHE A 321 -16.36 0.92 5.91
N ALA A 322 -16.65 1.39 4.70
CA ALA A 322 -17.63 0.77 3.81
C ALA A 322 -16.96 0.28 2.52
N VAL A 323 -17.41 -0.87 2.05
CA VAL A 323 -16.99 -1.40 0.75
C VAL A 323 -18.09 -1.16 -0.27
N PRO A 324 -17.80 -0.45 -1.38
CA PRO A 324 -18.76 -0.19 -2.43
C PRO A 324 -19.41 -1.48 -2.96
N LYS A 325 -20.74 -1.43 -3.15
CA LYS A 325 -21.53 -2.59 -3.60
C LYS A 325 -21.20 -3.02 -5.03
N GLU A 326 -20.67 -2.15 -5.82
CA GLU A 326 -20.26 -2.39 -7.21
C GLU A 326 -19.12 -3.40 -7.25
N CYS A 327 -18.04 -3.10 -6.58
CA CYS A 327 -16.85 -3.93 -6.33
C CYS A 327 -15.81 -3.14 -5.57
N THR A 328 -14.74 -3.80 -5.17
CA THR A 328 -13.55 -3.13 -4.64
C THR A 328 -12.26 -3.74 -5.18
N ASN A 329 -11.16 -3.00 -5.10
CA ASN A 329 -9.85 -3.56 -5.42
C ASN A 329 -9.37 -4.47 -4.29
N LEU A 330 -8.92 -5.68 -4.65
CA LEU A 330 -8.10 -6.54 -3.82
C LEU A 330 -6.65 -6.32 -4.22
N TRP A 331 -5.85 -5.80 -3.32
CA TRP A 331 -4.44 -5.55 -3.57
C TRP A 331 -3.56 -6.43 -2.67
N PHE A 332 -2.37 -6.75 -3.16
CA PHE A 332 -1.32 -7.34 -2.34
C PHE A 332 0.03 -6.80 -2.72
N ASP A 333 0.86 -6.65 -1.69
CA ASP A 333 2.27 -6.41 -1.85
C ASP A 333 3.02 -7.72 -1.61
N GLY A 334 4.01 -7.97 -2.43
CA GLY A 334 4.73 -9.23 -2.37
C GLY A 334 6.22 -9.05 -2.60
N TRP A 335 7.01 -9.79 -1.84
CA TRP A 335 8.45 -9.85 -2.02
C TRP A 335 8.80 -10.58 -3.31
N VAL A 336 9.57 -9.93 -4.17
CA VAL A 336 10.05 -10.49 -5.45
C VAL A 336 11.56 -10.33 -5.58
N ILE A 337 12.21 -11.33 -6.16
CA ILE A 337 13.66 -11.39 -6.33
C ILE A 337 14.03 -10.87 -7.72
N LEU A 338 14.96 -9.91 -7.79
CA LEU A 338 15.39 -9.31 -9.05
C LEU A 338 16.59 -10.08 -9.65
N LYS A 339 16.47 -10.49 -10.91
CA LYS A 339 17.53 -11.21 -11.64
C LYS A 339 18.87 -10.46 -11.64
N ASN A 340 18.83 -9.16 -11.91
CA ASN A 340 20.03 -8.33 -12.04
C ASN A 340 20.74 -8.12 -10.70
N GLY A 341 20.00 -8.05 -9.59
CA GLY A 341 20.57 -7.90 -8.26
C GLY A 341 21.30 -9.16 -7.81
N ILE A 342 20.62 -10.31 -7.94
CA ILE A 342 21.21 -11.60 -7.59
C ILE A 342 22.34 -12.00 -8.54
N ALA A 343 22.24 -11.68 -9.83
CA ALA A 343 23.27 -11.91 -10.83
C ALA A 343 23.84 -13.35 -10.86
N GLY A 344 23.04 -14.35 -10.49
CA GLY A 344 23.41 -15.75 -10.42
C GLY A 344 24.15 -16.18 -9.15
N ASP A 345 24.30 -15.29 -8.16
CA ASP A 345 24.87 -15.61 -6.85
C ASP A 345 23.86 -16.39 -6.00
N LYS A 346 24.10 -17.69 -5.83
CA LYS A 346 23.22 -18.59 -5.06
C LYS A 346 23.21 -18.31 -3.56
N GLU A 347 24.30 -17.77 -3.02
CA GLU A 347 24.37 -17.45 -1.59
C GLU A 347 23.52 -16.21 -1.30
N LYS A 348 23.56 -15.23 -2.20
CA LYS A 348 22.72 -14.07 -2.14
C LYS A 348 21.22 -14.41 -2.37
N GLN A 349 20.92 -15.31 -3.32
CA GLN A 349 19.55 -15.82 -3.49
C GLN A 349 19.05 -16.47 -2.20
N HIS A 350 19.83 -17.34 -1.59
CA HIS A 350 19.48 -17.98 -0.32
C HIS A 350 19.25 -16.93 0.79
N ALA A 351 20.08 -15.89 0.86
CA ALA A 351 19.89 -14.81 1.84
C ALA A 351 18.59 -14.03 1.61
N ALA A 352 18.23 -13.75 0.35
CA ALA A 352 16.96 -13.11 0.00
C ALA A 352 15.75 -14.00 0.38
N GLU A 353 15.78 -15.28 0.06
CA GLU A 353 14.75 -16.24 0.44
C GLU A 353 14.65 -16.41 1.97
N ALA A 354 15.79 -16.44 2.66
CA ALA A 354 15.81 -16.48 4.13
C ALA A 354 15.25 -15.21 4.78
N PHE A 355 15.45 -14.04 4.16
CA PHE A 355 14.88 -12.77 4.61
C PHE A 355 13.34 -12.82 4.55
N VAL A 356 12.79 -13.28 3.44
CA VAL A 356 11.33 -13.44 3.28
C VAL A 356 10.79 -14.47 4.28
N ASN A 357 11.48 -15.59 4.48
CA ASN A 357 11.09 -16.56 5.50
C ASN A 357 11.14 -15.98 6.92
N PHE A 358 12.16 -15.19 7.25
CA PHE A 358 12.26 -14.53 8.56
C PHE A 358 11.09 -13.56 8.81
N LEU A 359 10.73 -12.74 7.84
CA LEU A 359 9.57 -11.85 7.93
C LEU A 359 8.24 -12.64 8.05
N SER A 360 8.20 -13.86 7.50
CA SER A 360 7.03 -14.73 7.49
C SER A 360 6.89 -15.61 8.75
N ARG A 361 7.82 -15.51 9.71
CA ARG A 361 7.59 -16.10 11.04
C ARG A 361 6.35 -15.46 11.65
N PRO A 362 5.43 -16.25 12.25
CA PRO A 362 4.17 -15.69 12.77
C PRO A 362 4.35 -14.54 13.77
N ASP A 363 5.36 -14.61 14.65
CA ASP A 363 5.69 -13.55 15.59
C ASP A 363 6.21 -12.26 14.90
N ASN A 364 7.05 -12.40 13.88
CA ASN A 364 7.53 -11.27 13.07
C ASN A 364 6.43 -10.68 12.19
N ALA A 365 5.53 -11.53 11.67
CA ALA A 365 4.36 -11.07 10.93
C ALA A 365 3.45 -10.21 11.83
N VAL A 366 3.16 -10.67 13.04
CA VAL A 366 2.38 -9.91 14.05
C VAL A 366 3.09 -8.60 14.41
N ARG A 367 4.41 -8.63 14.64
CA ARG A 367 5.20 -7.45 14.93
C ARG A 367 5.08 -6.39 13.83
N ASN A 368 5.16 -6.79 12.56
CA ASN A 368 4.93 -5.90 11.44
C ASN A 368 3.45 -5.43 11.36
N MET A 369 2.47 -6.31 11.60
CA MET A 369 1.05 -5.91 11.63
C MET A 369 0.78 -4.83 12.68
N TYR A 370 1.34 -4.96 13.86
CA TYR A 370 1.20 -3.98 14.93
C TYR A 370 1.82 -2.63 14.54
N TYR A 371 3.05 -2.65 14.02
CA TYR A 371 3.77 -1.44 13.64
C TYR A 371 3.15 -0.72 12.44
N ILE A 372 2.78 -1.48 11.40
CA ILE A 372 2.28 -0.93 10.12
C ILE A 372 0.76 -0.65 10.17
N GLY A 373 0.00 -1.43 10.97
CA GLY A 373 -1.47 -1.38 10.99
C GLY A 373 -2.14 -2.15 9.84
N TYR A 374 -1.37 -2.83 8.98
CA TYR A 374 -1.86 -3.56 7.81
C TYR A 374 -2.02 -5.06 8.08
N THR A 375 -2.73 -5.75 7.21
CA THR A 375 -3.00 -7.18 7.33
C THR A 375 -1.91 -7.99 6.64
N SER A 376 -1.24 -8.86 7.40
CA SER A 376 -0.23 -9.77 6.84
C SER A 376 -0.85 -10.85 5.97
N SER A 377 -0.11 -11.28 4.94
CA SER A 377 -0.42 -12.49 4.16
C SER A 377 -0.22 -13.79 4.96
N ILE A 378 0.33 -13.71 6.16
CA ILE A 378 0.62 -14.84 7.04
C ILE A 378 -0.57 -15.13 7.93
N ALA A 379 -1.08 -16.37 7.87
CA ALA A 379 -2.10 -16.90 8.77
C ALA A 379 -1.50 -17.66 9.96
N GLY A 380 -0.27 -18.20 9.79
CA GLY A 380 0.44 -18.95 10.82
C GLY A 380 0.44 -20.47 10.65
N GLY A 381 -0.45 -21.02 9.83
CA GLY A 381 -0.56 -22.48 9.65
C GLY A 381 -0.98 -23.18 10.95
N GLU A 382 -0.13 -24.09 11.48
CA GLU A 382 -0.37 -24.74 12.78
C GLU A 382 -0.03 -23.86 13.99
N ASP A 383 0.64 -22.71 13.76
CA ASP A 383 0.95 -21.73 14.79
C ASP A 383 -0.19 -20.71 14.89
N ASN A 384 -0.83 -20.61 16.01
CA ASN A 384 -1.99 -19.74 16.24
C ASN A 384 -1.61 -18.29 16.61
N THR A 385 -0.35 -17.89 16.51
CA THR A 385 0.11 -16.57 16.95
C THR A 385 -0.64 -15.42 16.27
N VAL A 386 -0.82 -15.48 14.92
CA VAL A 386 -1.55 -14.42 14.20
C VAL A 386 -3.03 -14.41 14.61
N PHE A 387 -3.66 -15.57 14.77
CA PHE A 387 -5.05 -15.64 15.22
C PHE A 387 -5.21 -15.13 16.66
N SER A 388 -4.30 -15.51 17.56
CA SER A 388 -4.28 -15.01 18.96
C SER A 388 -4.08 -13.50 19.02
N TYR A 389 -3.30 -12.93 18.09
CA TYR A 389 -3.16 -11.47 17.99
C TYR A 389 -4.45 -10.78 17.58
N LEU A 390 -5.23 -11.36 16.66
CA LEU A 390 -6.53 -10.79 16.30
C LEU A 390 -7.53 -10.87 17.45
N ASP A 391 -7.51 -11.97 18.21
CA ASP A 391 -8.33 -12.09 19.42
C ASP A 391 -7.92 -11.07 20.49
N TYR A 392 -6.61 -10.86 20.66
CA TYR A 392 -6.08 -9.81 21.53
C TYR A 392 -6.54 -8.39 21.10
N CYS A 393 -6.58 -8.10 19.78
CA CYS A 393 -6.98 -6.78 19.28
C CYS A 393 -8.50 -6.56 19.28
N TYR A 394 -9.30 -7.59 19.02
CA TYR A 394 -10.71 -7.46 18.67
C TYR A 394 -11.65 -8.34 19.50
N GLY A 395 -11.09 -9.26 20.29
CA GLY A 395 -11.89 -10.13 21.15
C GLY A 395 -12.78 -9.34 22.09
N ALA A 396 -14.05 -9.75 22.20
CA ALA A 396 -15.02 -9.08 23.07
C ALA A 396 -14.70 -9.34 24.53
N GLU A 397 -14.66 -8.30 25.34
CA GLU A 397 -14.62 -8.39 26.79
C GLU A 397 -15.97 -8.90 27.34
N ASP A 398 -15.99 -9.47 28.55
CA ASP A 398 -17.21 -10.04 29.15
C ASP A 398 -18.32 -9.00 29.38
N GLU A 399 -18.00 -7.72 29.41
CA GLU A 399 -18.90 -6.59 29.67
C GLU A 399 -19.52 -6.01 28.38
N ASP A 400 -19.15 -6.51 27.18
CA ASP A 400 -19.69 -6.01 25.91
C ASP A 400 -21.20 -6.30 25.80
N GLU A 401 -21.99 -5.26 25.56
CA GLU A 401 -23.47 -5.33 25.54
C GLU A 401 -23.99 -6.22 24.41
N GLU A 402 -23.37 -6.14 23.22
CA GLU A 402 -23.76 -6.91 22.04
C GLU A 402 -22.57 -7.47 21.29
N THR A 403 -22.47 -8.79 21.24
CA THR A 403 -21.40 -9.50 20.55
C THR A 403 -21.91 -10.33 19.38
N MET A 404 -20.99 -10.67 18.48
CA MET A 404 -21.20 -11.61 17.38
C MET A 404 -19.98 -12.49 17.19
N LEU A 405 -20.16 -13.64 16.55
CA LEU A 405 -19.04 -14.45 16.07
C LEU A 405 -18.62 -13.93 14.69
N TYR A 406 -17.39 -13.45 14.56
CA TYR A 406 -16.82 -12.97 13.31
C TYR A 406 -16.04 -14.10 12.63
N PRO A 407 -16.44 -14.55 11.40
CA PRO A 407 -15.83 -15.70 10.74
C PRO A 407 -14.54 -15.28 10.02
N LEU A 408 -13.43 -15.98 10.31
CA LEU A 408 -12.12 -15.80 9.70
C LEU A 408 -11.60 -17.06 8.98
N GLY A 409 -12.40 -18.12 8.94
CA GLY A 409 -11.99 -19.43 8.40
C GLY A 409 -11.46 -19.37 6.97
N TYR A 410 -12.04 -18.54 6.09
CA TYR A 410 -11.55 -18.40 4.71
C TYR A 410 -10.07 -18.02 4.63
N PHE A 411 -9.60 -17.18 5.56
CA PHE A 411 -8.21 -16.70 5.59
C PHE A 411 -7.28 -17.70 6.29
N PHE A 412 -7.69 -18.26 7.44
CA PHE A 412 -6.83 -19.10 8.27
C PHE A 412 -6.77 -20.57 7.83
N SER A 413 -7.91 -21.16 7.45
CA SER A 413 -7.98 -22.56 7.01
C SER A 413 -8.34 -22.76 5.54
N GLY A 414 -8.81 -21.71 4.87
CA GLY A 414 -9.37 -21.78 3.51
C GLY A 414 -10.82 -22.26 3.47
N GLU A 415 -11.46 -22.48 4.63
CA GLU A 415 -12.83 -22.95 4.76
C GLU A 415 -13.69 -21.92 5.53
N ASN A 416 -14.63 -21.28 4.85
CA ASN A 416 -15.41 -20.18 5.42
C ASN A 416 -16.18 -20.51 6.70
N ASN A 417 -16.64 -21.76 6.83
CA ASN A 417 -17.43 -22.20 7.97
C ASN A 417 -16.60 -22.91 9.05
N ASP A 418 -15.30 -22.78 9.03
CA ASP A 418 -14.45 -23.35 10.05
C ASP A 418 -14.62 -22.58 11.37
N SER A 419 -15.37 -23.16 12.29
CA SER A 419 -15.67 -22.57 13.58
C SER A 419 -14.45 -22.42 14.51
N ALA A 420 -13.35 -23.08 14.20
CA ALA A 420 -12.10 -22.93 14.95
C ALA A 420 -11.48 -21.53 14.76
N TYR A 421 -11.79 -20.88 13.66
CA TYR A 421 -11.33 -19.54 13.32
C TYR A 421 -12.46 -18.50 13.34
N GLY A 422 -13.26 -18.52 14.38
CA GLY A 422 -14.24 -17.49 14.68
C GLY A 422 -13.86 -16.75 15.95
N ILE A 423 -13.82 -15.41 15.90
CA ILE A 423 -13.59 -14.57 17.08
C ILE A 423 -14.91 -13.98 17.55
N ARG A 424 -15.16 -14.03 18.86
CA ARG A 424 -16.28 -13.32 19.46
C ARG A 424 -15.91 -11.86 19.63
N VAL A 425 -16.57 -10.97 18.92
CA VAL A 425 -16.27 -9.54 18.86
C VAL A 425 -17.49 -8.69 19.17
N ALA A 426 -17.30 -7.41 19.54
CA ALA A 426 -18.39 -6.45 19.58
C ALA A 426 -19.02 -6.30 18.18
N LYS A 427 -20.35 -6.15 18.11
CA LYS A 427 -21.04 -6.01 16.81
C LYS A 427 -20.57 -4.83 15.99
N SER A 428 -20.07 -3.78 16.62
CA SER A 428 -19.49 -2.61 15.94
C SER A 428 -18.31 -2.94 15.05
N GLN A 429 -17.59 -4.05 15.30
CA GLN A 429 -16.47 -4.49 14.48
C GLN A 429 -16.88 -4.97 13.07
N ALA A 430 -18.18 -5.22 12.85
CA ALA A 430 -18.70 -5.62 11.53
C ALA A 430 -18.61 -4.53 10.44
N ASP A 431 -18.32 -3.28 10.79
CA ASP A 431 -18.12 -2.15 9.86
C ASP A 431 -16.97 -1.22 10.29
N ARG A 432 -16.01 -1.74 11.08
CA ARG A 432 -14.88 -1.01 11.61
C ARG A 432 -13.55 -1.71 11.33
N GLN A 433 -12.59 -1.65 12.24
CA GLN A 433 -11.20 -2.10 12.04
C GLN A 433 -11.11 -3.55 11.58
N LEU A 434 -11.74 -4.48 12.29
CA LEU A 434 -11.70 -5.91 11.92
C LEU A 434 -12.31 -6.16 10.53
N PHE A 435 -13.44 -5.49 10.23
CA PHE A 435 -14.07 -5.57 8.90
C PHE A 435 -13.13 -5.03 7.80
N ALA A 436 -12.40 -3.95 8.06
CA ALA A 436 -11.46 -3.40 7.10
C ALA A 436 -10.27 -4.34 6.86
N GLN A 437 -9.73 -4.97 7.92
CA GLN A 437 -8.59 -5.88 7.82
C GLN A 437 -8.95 -7.25 7.24
N TYR A 438 -10.08 -7.81 7.66
CA TYR A 438 -10.54 -9.14 7.27
C TYR A 438 -12.00 -9.09 6.81
N PRO A 439 -12.28 -8.54 5.63
CA PRO A 439 -13.65 -8.46 5.13
C PRO A 439 -14.29 -9.85 5.02
N PRO A 440 -15.59 -9.98 5.27
CA PRO A 440 -16.26 -11.27 5.17
C PRO A 440 -16.32 -11.77 3.71
N GLU A 441 -16.57 -13.06 3.55
CA GLU A 441 -16.54 -13.75 2.24
C GLU A 441 -17.41 -13.11 1.15
N ASP A 442 -18.56 -12.59 1.50
CA ASP A 442 -19.47 -11.93 0.56
C ASP A 442 -18.87 -10.63 -0.02
N VAL A 443 -18.04 -9.93 0.78
CA VAL A 443 -17.25 -8.80 0.31
C VAL A 443 -16.12 -9.30 -0.60
N MET A 444 -15.41 -10.35 -0.17
CA MET A 444 -14.28 -10.89 -0.94
C MET A 444 -14.70 -11.42 -2.32
N LYS A 445 -15.92 -11.91 -2.48
CA LYS A 445 -16.46 -12.36 -3.79
C LYS A 445 -16.62 -11.23 -4.81
N ARG A 446 -16.72 -9.96 -4.37
CA ARG A 446 -16.86 -8.79 -5.25
C ARG A 446 -15.60 -7.93 -5.28
N THR A 447 -14.45 -8.57 -5.16
CA THR A 447 -13.15 -7.93 -5.33
C THR A 447 -12.60 -8.19 -6.73
N ALA A 448 -11.83 -7.26 -7.25
CA ALA A 448 -11.06 -7.41 -8.47
C ALA A 448 -9.61 -6.96 -8.23
N VAL A 449 -8.67 -7.69 -8.79
CA VAL A 449 -7.24 -7.33 -8.77
C VAL A 449 -6.98 -6.33 -9.88
N MET A 450 -6.13 -5.35 -9.66
CA MET A 450 -5.62 -4.47 -10.71
C MET A 450 -4.58 -5.20 -11.55
N GLU A 451 -4.87 -5.38 -12.83
CA GLU A 451 -3.98 -6.08 -13.75
C GLU A 451 -2.91 -5.14 -14.34
N TYR A 452 -1.84 -5.73 -14.83
CA TYR A 452 -0.84 -5.02 -15.62
C TYR A 452 -1.46 -4.52 -16.92
N PHE A 453 -1.22 -3.27 -17.24
CA PHE A 453 -1.55 -2.68 -18.54
C PHE A 453 -0.32 -2.69 -19.45
N ASP A 454 -0.49 -3.06 -20.70
CA ASP A 454 0.58 -2.96 -21.69
C ASP A 454 1.03 -1.50 -21.89
N THR A 455 2.11 -1.31 -22.65
CA THR A 455 2.71 0.02 -22.80
C THR A 455 1.73 1.04 -23.41
N GLU A 456 0.89 0.64 -24.37
CA GLU A 456 -0.05 1.53 -25.03
C GLU A 456 -1.18 1.93 -24.08
N ALA A 457 -1.81 0.97 -23.40
CA ALA A 457 -2.85 1.20 -22.43
C ALA A 457 -2.33 2.03 -21.23
N ASN A 458 -1.14 1.71 -20.72
CA ASN A 458 -0.53 2.45 -19.63
C ASN A 458 -0.22 3.92 -20.02
N GLN A 459 0.26 4.17 -21.23
CA GLN A 459 0.46 5.53 -21.75
C GLN A 459 -0.87 6.29 -21.85
N ALA A 460 -1.92 5.65 -22.36
CA ALA A 460 -3.25 6.27 -22.49
C ALA A 460 -3.83 6.65 -21.11
N ILE A 461 -3.75 5.74 -20.14
CA ILE A 461 -4.21 5.97 -18.76
C ILE A 461 -3.41 7.09 -18.07
N ASN A 462 -2.10 7.10 -18.20
CA ASN A 462 -1.26 8.16 -17.64
C ASN A 462 -1.55 9.52 -18.30
N GLN A 463 -1.76 9.56 -19.62
CA GLN A 463 -2.14 10.80 -20.30
C GLN A 463 -3.50 11.31 -19.83
N MET A 464 -4.49 10.41 -19.73
CA MET A 464 -5.81 10.72 -19.15
C MET A 464 -5.67 11.35 -17.76
N TRP A 465 -4.81 10.77 -16.90
CA TRP A 465 -4.60 11.28 -15.54
C TRP A 465 -3.94 12.66 -15.50
N ILE A 466 -2.95 12.89 -16.39
CA ILE A 466 -2.35 14.21 -16.56
C ILE A 466 -3.42 15.24 -16.97
N ASP A 467 -4.27 14.90 -17.93
CA ASP A 467 -5.33 15.77 -18.42
C ASP A 467 -6.35 16.10 -17.32
N VAL A 468 -6.74 15.10 -16.50
CA VAL A 468 -7.65 15.30 -15.35
C VAL A 468 -7.02 16.22 -14.30
N ARG A 469 -5.75 16.05 -13.96
CA ARG A 469 -5.06 16.88 -12.95
C ARG A 469 -4.77 18.29 -13.44
N CYS A 470 -4.64 18.47 -14.74
CA CYS A 470 -4.24 19.75 -15.36
C CYS A 470 -5.40 20.50 -16.00
N PHE A 471 -6.67 20.04 -15.86
CA PHE A 471 -7.79 20.65 -16.56
C PHE A 471 -7.98 22.14 -16.24
N ASP A 472 -7.66 22.58 -15.02
CA ASP A 472 -7.72 23.99 -14.59
C ASP A 472 -6.59 24.87 -15.16
N ILE A 473 -5.52 24.29 -15.72
CA ILE A 473 -4.39 25.06 -16.27
C ILE A 473 -4.75 25.69 -17.62
N THR A 474 -5.77 25.17 -18.31
CA THR A 474 -6.23 25.72 -19.58
C THR A 474 -6.90 27.09 -19.45
N GLU A 475 -7.32 27.47 -18.25
CA GLU A 475 -7.86 28.79 -17.91
C GLU A 475 -6.86 29.65 -17.15
N VAL A 476 -5.60 29.73 -17.61
CA VAL A 476 -4.70 30.80 -17.11
C VAL A 476 -5.32 32.15 -17.48
N PRO A 477 -5.76 32.92 -16.49
CA PRO A 477 -6.42 34.21 -16.79
C PRO A 477 -5.55 35.02 -17.73
N VAL A 478 -6.15 35.61 -18.76
CA VAL A 478 -5.44 36.48 -19.75
C VAL A 478 -4.50 37.45 -19.06
N ILE A 479 -4.85 37.89 -17.85
CA ILE A 479 -4.03 38.79 -17.03
C ILE A 479 -2.66 38.20 -16.69
N VAL A 480 -2.54 36.88 -16.48
CA VAL A 480 -1.26 36.22 -16.19
C VAL A 480 -0.36 36.24 -17.42
N TRP A 481 -0.92 36.01 -18.62
CA TRP A 481 -0.20 36.15 -19.88
C TRP A 481 0.24 37.59 -20.14
N VAL A 482 -0.61 38.56 -19.83
CA VAL A 482 -0.27 40.01 -19.93
C VAL A 482 0.85 40.36 -18.95
N LEU A 483 0.82 39.85 -17.72
CA LEU A 483 1.86 40.11 -16.72
C LEU A 483 3.20 39.43 -17.11
N LEU A 484 3.17 38.20 -17.63
CA LEU A 484 4.36 37.53 -18.14
C LEU A 484 4.96 38.29 -19.34
N LEU A 485 4.12 38.74 -20.27
CA LEU A 485 4.57 39.53 -21.41
C LEU A 485 5.16 40.87 -20.97
N ALA A 486 4.54 41.57 -20.02
CA ALA A 486 5.05 42.80 -19.45
C ALA A 486 6.40 42.58 -18.73
N ALA A 487 6.57 41.50 -18.00
CA ALA A 487 7.84 41.15 -17.33
C ALA A 487 8.95 40.87 -18.35
N VAL A 488 8.65 40.16 -19.44
CA VAL A 488 9.60 39.90 -20.52
C VAL A 488 9.99 41.20 -21.24
N LEU A 489 9.02 42.03 -21.58
CA LEU A 489 9.28 43.34 -22.21
C LEU A 489 10.05 44.31 -21.30
N GLY A 490 9.73 44.32 -20.00
CA GLY A 490 10.47 45.10 -19.00
C GLY A 490 11.92 44.59 -18.84
N GLY A 491 12.13 43.27 -18.85
CA GLY A 491 13.48 42.69 -18.85
C GLY A 491 14.29 43.04 -20.09
N LEU A 492 13.65 43.02 -21.25
CA LEU A 492 14.30 43.39 -22.52
C LEU A 492 14.67 44.89 -22.56
N THR A 493 13.80 45.78 -22.06
CA THR A 493 14.09 47.21 -21.98
C THR A 493 15.24 47.53 -21.05
N VAL A 494 15.30 46.86 -19.87
CA VAL A 494 16.43 47.01 -18.94
C VAL A 494 17.72 46.45 -19.54
N HIS A 495 17.64 45.34 -20.25
CA HIS A 495 18.81 44.76 -20.95
C HIS A 495 19.31 45.68 -22.05
N CYS A 496 18.44 46.23 -22.87
CA CYS A 496 18.80 47.19 -23.89
C CYS A 496 19.40 48.45 -23.29
N TRP A 497 18.81 49.01 -22.24
CA TRP A 497 19.35 50.20 -21.58
C TRP A 497 20.75 49.97 -21.03
N LYS A 498 21.02 48.84 -20.35
CA LYS A 498 22.36 48.51 -19.89
C LYS A 498 23.39 48.32 -21.00
N LYS A 499 22.95 48.05 -22.24
CA LYS A 499 23.81 47.97 -23.42
C LYS A 499 24.13 49.33 -24.03
N PHE A 500 23.27 50.35 -23.80
CA PHE A 500 23.49 51.74 -24.27
C PHE A 500 24.36 52.58 -23.32
N GLU A 501 24.52 52.15 -22.06
CA GLU A 501 25.37 52.79 -21.05
C GLU A 501 26.84 52.24 -21.04
N LYS A 502 27.13 51.27 -21.88
CA LYS A 502 28.51 50.79 -22.13
C LYS A 502 28.99 51.26 -23.52
#